data_de2558d5364b27b49ad9299aedd87ec2
#
_entry.id   de2558d5364b27b49ad9299aedd87ec2
#
_cell.length_a   1.000
_cell.length_b   1.000
_cell.length_c   1.000
_cell.angle_alpha   90.00
_cell.angle_beta   90.00
_cell.angle_gamma   90.00
#
_symmetry.space_group_name_H-M   'P 1'
#
loop_
_entity.id
_entity.type
_entity.pdbx_description
1 polymer ?
#
loop_
_entity_poly.entity_id
_entity_poly.type
_entity_poly.pdbx_seq_one_letter_code
_entity_poly.pdbx_strand_id
1 'polypeptide(L)'
;MVERTSYGRAGRLADHLDAIVRAPLAWGHLAATAGAPAYRVNIEFVSANPTGPLTVGNARGAFVGDLLSRVLEAAGQDVTREYYFNDFGEQVRRLGESVIALRDGVAVAENGYKGDYVGELAVIIPSEIAARAAAAPKRSVEIDAEGYDGTVADDEIAVIGRWASERIRAGIESSLAVLGVEFDVWRSEGSLYTEGFVDRAIAKLRD
;
A
#
# COMPACT_ATOMS: atom_id res chain seq x y z
N MET A 1 28.75 -24.38 -3.73
CA MET A 1 29.49 -24.81 -2.52
C MET A 1 29.45 -23.63 -1.58
N VAL A 2 28.51 -23.63 -0.63
CA VAL A 2 28.42 -22.58 0.38
C VAL A 2 29.60 -22.83 1.33
N GLU A 3 30.60 -21.97 1.30
CA GLU A 3 31.63 -21.97 2.33
C GLU A 3 30.92 -21.81 3.68
N ARG A 4 30.95 -22.86 4.47
CA ARG A 4 30.72 -22.77 5.91
C ARG A 4 31.80 -21.83 6.44
N THR A 5 31.45 -20.56 6.61
CA THR A 5 32.24 -19.68 7.48
C THR A 5 32.32 -20.43 8.79
N SER A 6 33.51 -20.96 9.04
CA SER A 6 33.82 -21.62 10.28
C SER A 6 33.44 -20.67 11.40
N TYR A 7 32.46 -21.02 12.22
CA TYR A 7 32.39 -20.53 13.59
C TYR A 7 33.64 -21.07 14.33
N GLY A 8 34.79 -20.68 13.76
CA GLY A 8 36.07 -21.06 14.23
C GLY A 8 36.42 -20.29 15.48
N ARG A 9 36.44 -20.99 16.56
CA ARG A 9 36.73 -20.62 17.95
C ARG A 9 35.59 -19.83 18.57
N ALA A 10 34.93 -20.51 19.50
CA ALA A 10 34.07 -19.88 20.48
C ALA A 10 34.83 -18.71 21.12
N GLY A 11 34.56 -17.49 20.64
CA GLY A 11 34.94 -16.30 21.37
C GLY A 11 34.39 -16.47 22.79
N ARG A 12 35.06 -15.92 23.78
CA ARG A 12 34.56 -16.03 25.15
C ARG A 12 33.13 -15.48 25.15
N LEU A 13 32.22 -16.15 25.82
CA LEU A 13 30.84 -15.65 25.98
C LEU A 13 30.81 -14.16 26.35
N ALA A 14 31.78 -13.74 27.19
CA ALA A 14 31.98 -12.34 27.55
C ALA A 14 32.19 -11.42 26.36
N ASP A 15 32.95 -11.86 25.32
CA ASP A 15 33.22 -11.02 24.13
C ASP A 15 31.95 -10.82 23.28
N HIS A 16 31.11 -11.87 23.20
CA HIS A 16 29.82 -11.77 22.53
C HIS A 16 28.84 -10.89 23.30
N LEU A 17 28.76 -11.03 24.61
CA LEU A 17 27.91 -10.19 25.45
C LEU A 17 28.36 -8.73 25.38
N ASP A 18 29.65 -8.48 25.40
CA ASP A 18 30.22 -7.14 25.28
C ASP A 18 29.89 -6.51 23.91
N ALA A 19 29.97 -7.28 22.83
CA ALA A 19 29.58 -6.84 21.50
C ALA A 19 28.07 -6.49 21.39
N ILE A 20 27.22 -7.31 21.98
CA ILE A 20 25.77 -7.07 22.04
C ILE A 20 25.47 -5.77 22.81
N VAL A 21 26.10 -5.58 23.96
CA VAL A 21 25.89 -4.39 24.80
C VAL A 21 26.37 -3.12 24.13
N ARG A 22 27.51 -3.18 23.43
CA ARG A 22 28.09 -2.01 22.75
C ARG A 22 27.34 -1.60 21.49
N ALA A 23 26.78 -2.57 20.74
CA ALA A 23 26.08 -2.31 19.50
C ALA A 23 24.88 -3.24 19.31
N PRO A 24 23.83 -3.11 20.14
CA PRO A 24 22.69 -4.04 20.16
C PRO A 24 21.95 -4.10 18.84
N LEU A 25 21.86 -2.99 18.11
CA LEU A 25 21.18 -2.91 16.81
C LEU A 25 22.00 -3.48 15.66
N ALA A 26 23.31 -3.62 15.82
CA ALA A 26 24.19 -4.22 14.82
C ALA A 26 24.42 -5.73 15.03
N TRP A 27 23.99 -6.27 16.17
CA TRP A 27 24.17 -7.66 16.49
C TRP A 27 23.34 -8.56 15.57
N GLY A 28 23.98 -9.55 14.99
CA GLY A 28 23.34 -10.46 14.02
C GLY A 28 23.38 -9.98 12.58
N HIS A 29 23.78 -8.73 12.32
CA HIS A 29 24.02 -8.27 10.96
C HIS A 29 25.25 -8.97 10.38
N LEU A 30 25.12 -9.50 9.16
CA LEU A 30 26.25 -10.01 8.42
C LEU A 30 27.10 -8.83 7.95
N ALA A 31 28.40 -8.84 8.27
CA ALA A 31 29.28 -7.90 7.61
C ALA A 31 29.21 -8.12 6.11
N ALA A 32 28.93 -7.06 5.36
CA ALA A 32 29.00 -7.14 3.90
C ALA A 32 30.34 -7.78 3.54
N THR A 33 30.31 -8.88 2.78
CA THR A 33 31.52 -9.54 2.32
C THR A 33 32.31 -8.48 1.56
N ALA A 34 33.52 -8.18 2.01
CA ALA A 34 34.33 -7.12 1.43
C ALA A 34 34.43 -7.31 -0.09
N GLY A 35 33.85 -6.38 -0.85
CA GLY A 35 33.84 -6.41 -2.32
C GLY A 35 32.58 -7.01 -2.97
N ALA A 36 31.62 -7.56 -2.23
CA ALA A 36 30.33 -7.94 -2.80
C ALA A 36 29.41 -6.71 -2.86
N PRO A 37 28.82 -6.37 -4.01
CA PRO A 37 27.87 -5.27 -4.09
C PRO A 37 26.60 -5.62 -3.30
N ALA A 38 26.09 -4.66 -2.52
CA ALA A 38 24.74 -4.76 -1.99
C ALA A 38 23.75 -4.73 -3.15
N TYR A 39 22.82 -5.68 -3.18
CA TYR A 39 21.73 -5.62 -4.14
C TYR A 39 20.67 -4.62 -3.64
N ARG A 40 20.13 -3.86 -4.56
CA ARG A 40 18.92 -3.07 -4.32
C ARG A 40 17.72 -3.99 -4.49
N VAL A 41 16.98 -4.18 -3.41
CA VAL A 41 15.84 -5.11 -3.35
C VAL A 41 14.58 -4.31 -3.04
N ASN A 42 13.59 -4.38 -3.90
CA ASN A 42 12.26 -3.85 -3.62
C ASN A 42 11.36 -5.01 -3.18
N ILE A 43 10.73 -4.88 -2.03
CA ILE A 43 9.79 -5.87 -1.49
C ILE A 43 8.42 -5.22 -1.39
N GLU A 44 7.53 -5.67 -2.27
CA GLU A 44 6.12 -5.32 -2.24
C GLU A 44 5.36 -6.35 -1.41
N PHE A 45 4.59 -5.88 -0.42
CA PHE A 45 3.78 -6.78 0.41
C PHE A 45 2.56 -6.08 1.00
N VAL A 46 1.60 -6.85 1.50
CA VAL A 46 0.22 -6.46 1.87
C VAL A 46 -0.56 -6.01 0.66
N SER A 47 -0.27 -4.85 0.10
CA SER A 47 -0.83 -4.27 -1.13
C SER A 47 -2.35 -4.46 -1.25
N ALA A 48 -3.07 -4.27 -0.12
CA ALA A 48 -4.52 -4.37 -0.08
C ALA A 48 -5.14 -3.07 -0.61
N ASN A 49 -6.18 -3.20 -1.42
CA ASN A 49 -6.91 -2.05 -1.95
C ASN A 49 -7.59 -1.26 -0.82
N PRO A 50 -7.55 0.08 -0.83
CA PRO A 50 -8.08 0.92 0.22
C PRO A 50 -9.62 1.07 0.09
N THR A 51 -10.32 -0.05 0.09
CA THR A 51 -11.78 -0.15 0.04
C THR A 51 -12.38 -0.74 1.30
N GLY A 52 -11.55 -1.06 2.29
CA GLY A 52 -11.96 -1.55 3.60
C GLY A 52 -10.78 -1.73 4.55
N PRO A 53 -11.05 -1.99 5.84
CA PRO A 53 -10.01 -2.24 6.84
C PRO A 53 -9.23 -3.52 6.54
N LEU A 54 -8.01 -3.60 7.08
CA LEU A 54 -7.17 -4.80 6.96
C LEU A 54 -7.83 -6.02 7.61
N THR A 55 -7.64 -7.17 6.99
CA THR A 55 -8.03 -8.46 7.52
C THR A 55 -6.85 -9.13 8.24
N VAL A 56 -7.14 -10.19 9.01
CA VAL A 56 -6.10 -11.05 9.61
C VAL A 56 -5.16 -11.64 8.55
N GLY A 57 -5.70 -11.93 7.35
CA GLY A 57 -4.89 -12.40 6.21
C GLY A 57 -3.86 -11.38 5.75
N ASN A 58 -4.24 -10.09 5.70
CA ASN A 58 -3.33 -9.00 5.37
C ASN A 58 -2.25 -8.83 6.46
N ALA A 59 -2.62 -8.90 7.75
CA ALA A 59 -1.67 -8.82 8.85
C ALA A 59 -0.59 -9.93 8.78
N ARG A 60 -0.98 -11.16 8.42
CA ARG A 60 -0.01 -12.23 8.19
C ARG A 60 0.98 -11.90 7.08
N GLY A 61 0.48 -11.37 5.96
CA GLY A 61 1.33 -10.89 4.86
C GLY A 61 2.28 -9.77 5.30
N ALA A 62 1.80 -8.87 6.15
CA ALA A 62 2.59 -7.78 6.70
C ALA A 62 3.80 -8.29 7.52
N PHE A 63 3.57 -9.21 8.43
CA PHE A 63 4.65 -9.79 9.23
C PHE A 63 5.67 -10.57 8.40
N VAL A 64 5.21 -11.33 7.39
CA VAL A 64 6.13 -12.08 6.52
C VAL A 64 6.98 -11.14 5.68
N GLY A 65 6.40 -10.09 5.10
CA GLY A 65 7.12 -9.12 4.28
C GLY A 65 8.11 -8.30 5.10
N ASP A 66 7.70 -7.83 6.28
CA ASP A 66 8.58 -7.08 7.17
C ASP A 66 9.74 -7.93 7.70
N LEU A 67 9.46 -9.18 8.10
CA LEU A 67 10.51 -10.10 8.53
C LEU A 67 11.52 -10.39 7.41
N LEU A 68 11.04 -10.61 6.18
CA LEU A 68 11.91 -10.82 5.02
C LEU A 68 12.79 -9.58 4.77
N SER A 69 12.20 -8.39 4.84
CA SER A 69 12.92 -7.12 4.69
C SER A 69 14.05 -7.01 5.72
N ARG A 70 13.75 -7.23 7.00
CA ARG A 70 14.74 -7.18 8.09
C ARG A 70 15.86 -8.20 7.92
N VAL A 71 15.53 -9.42 7.47
CA VAL A 71 16.54 -10.47 7.21
C VAL A 71 17.47 -10.05 6.07
N LEU A 72 16.94 -9.48 5.00
CA LEU A 72 17.76 -9.01 3.87
C LEU A 72 18.61 -7.80 4.25
N GLU A 73 18.08 -6.86 5.03
CA GLU A 73 18.86 -5.75 5.58
C GLU A 73 20.00 -6.26 6.48
N ALA A 74 19.69 -7.21 7.37
CA ALA A 74 20.71 -7.85 8.21
C ALA A 74 21.77 -8.61 7.39
N ALA A 75 21.41 -9.08 6.19
CA ALA A 75 22.33 -9.67 5.22
C ALA A 75 23.11 -8.63 4.39
N GLY A 76 22.92 -7.33 4.67
CA GLY A 76 23.66 -6.24 4.01
C GLY A 76 23.07 -5.80 2.67
N GLN A 77 21.80 -6.11 2.40
CA GLN A 77 21.12 -5.65 1.20
C GLN A 77 20.50 -4.25 1.42
N ASP A 78 20.38 -3.48 0.34
CA ASP A 78 19.66 -2.20 0.30
C ASP A 78 18.18 -2.47 -0.01
N VAL A 79 17.34 -2.46 1.02
CA VAL A 79 15.94 -2.89 0.93
C VAL A 79 15.01 -1.69 0.92
N THR A 80 14.07 -1.69 -0.01
CA THR A 80 12.92 -0.77 -0.07
C THR A 80 11.63 -1.56 0.17
N ARG A 81 10.81 -1.14 1.13
CA ARG A 81 9.48 -1.69 1.40
C ARG A 81 8.45 -0.91 0.63
N GLU A 82 7.70 -1.57 -0.23
CA GLU A 82 6.69 -0.93 -1.05
C GLU A 82 5.30 -1.48 -0.74
N TYR A 83 4.34 -0.57 -0.59
CA TYR A 83 2.92 -0.85 -0.55
C TYR A 83 2.28 -0.31 -1.83
N TYR A 84 1.76 -1.18 -2.67
CA TYR A 84 1.00 -0.81 -3.85
C TYR A 84 -0.50 -0.79 -3.52
N PHE A 85 -1.22 0.23 -3.94
CA PHE A 85 -2.67 0.32 -3.70
C PHE A 85 -3.41 0.87 -4.91
N ASN A 86 -4.59 0.29 -5.14
CA ASN A 86 -5.49 0.75 -6.18
C ASN A 86 -6.44 1.80 -5.59
N ASP A 87 -6.15 3.07 -5.85
CA ASP A 87 -6.95 4.25 -5.50
C ASP A 87 -7.80 4.76 -6.67
N PHE A 88 -7.98 3.93 -7.70
CA PHE A 88 -8.55 4.29 -8.99
C PHE A 88 -9.54 3.23 -9.50
N GLY A 89 -10.41 3.62 -10.44
CA GLY A 89 -11.27 2.70 -11.15
C GLY A 89 -12.53 2.25 -10.40
N GLU A 90 -13.04 1.11 -10.81
CA GLU A 90 -14.38 0.60 -10.44
C GLU A 90 -14.55 0.34 -8.94
N GLN A 91 -13.53 -0.15 -8.23
CA GLN A 91 -13.64 -0.43 -6.81
C GLN A 91 -13.80 0.84 -5.97
N VAL A 92 -13.05 1.89 -6.33
CA VAL A 92 -13.14 3.19 -5.66
C VAL A 92 -14.48 3.85 -5.95
N ARG A 93 -14.99 3.76 -7.18
CA ARG A 93 -16.33 4.25 -7.53
C ARG A 93 -17.41 3.52 -6.73
N ARG A 94 -17.36 2.21 -6.65
CA ARG A 94 -18.30 1.38 -5.86
C ARG A 94 -18.26 1.73 -4.37
N LEU A 95 -17.08 2.07 -3.84
CA LEU A 95 -16.97 2.61 -2.47
C LEU A 95 -17.69 3.96 -2.36
N GLY A 96 -17.47 4.87 -3.30
CA GLY A 96 -18.14 6.16 -3.37
C GLY A 96 -19.66 6.03 -3.43
N GLU A 97 -20.19 5.16 -4.28
CA GLU A 97 -21.61 4.84 -4.37
C GLU A 97 -22.18 4.33 -3.04
N SER A 98 -21.44 3.46 -2.36
CA SER A 98 -21.86 2.91 -1.07
C SER A 98 -21.91 3.97 0.03
N VAL A 99 -20.91 4.86 0.07
CA VAL A 99 -20.86 5.98 1.02
C VAL A 99 -22.01 6.96 0.76
N ILE A 100 -22.26 7.31 -0.52
CA ILE A 100 -23.36 8.19 -0.92
C ILE A 100 -24.72 7.58 -0.56
N ALA A 101 -24.92 6.29 -0.84
CA ALA A 101 -26.17 5.61 -0.51
C ALA A 101 -26.49 5.70 0.99
N LEU A 102 -25.49 5.43 1.87
CA LEU A 102 -25.67 5.54 3.32
C LEU A 102 -25.86 6.98 3.79
N ARG A 103 -25.16 7.95 3.20
CA ARG A 103 -25.35 9.39 3.47
C ARG A 103 -26.80 9.80 3.20
N ASP A 104 -27.36 9.31 2.11
CA ASP A 104 -28.70 9.69 1.62
C ASP A 104 -29.81 8.81 2.20
N GLY A 105 -29.49 7.87 3.10
CA GLY A 105 -30.44 6.96 3.74
C GLY A 105 -31.01 5.91 2.78
N VAL A 106 -30.31 5.59 1.70
CA VAL A 106 -30.70 4.62 0.68
C VAL A 106 -29.96 3.29 0.93
N ALA A 107 -30.58 2.18 0.58
CA ALA A 107 -29.95 0.86 0.69
C ALA A 107 -28.74 0.75 -0.26
N VAL A 108 -27.63 0.24 0.28
CA VAL A 108 -26.44 -0.04 -0.52
C VAL A 108 -26.72 -1.16 -1.51
N ALA A 109 -26.25 -1.01 -2.75
CA ALA A 109 -26.38 -2.00 -3.81
C ALA A 109 -25.84 -3.38 -3.38
N GLU A 110 -26.31 -4.45 -4.01
CA GLU A 110 -25.93 -5.82 -3.63
C GLU A 110 -24.42 -6.05 -3.67
N ASN A 111 -23.76 -5.53 -4.69
CA ASN A 111 -22.31 -5.60 -4.91
C ASN A 111 -21.51 -4.45 -4.24
N GLY A 112 -22.18 -3.58 -3.44
CA GLY A 112 -21.55 -2.47 -2.73
C GLY A 112 -20.90 -2.90 -1.41
N TYR A 113 -20.15 -1.97 -0.82
CA TYR A 113 -19.51 -2.16 0.47
C TYR A 113 -20.49 -1.89 1.62
N LYS A 114 -20.62 -2.83 2.56
CA LYS A 114 -21.66 -2.82 3.60
C LYS A 114 -21.13 -2.88 5.04
N GLY A 115 -19.82 -2.75 5.23
CA GLY A 115 -19.22 -2.75 6.57
C GLY A 115 -19.54 -1.47 7.35
N ASP A 116 -19.50 -1.53 8.68
CA ASP A 116 -19.77 -0.39 9.58
C ASP A 116 -18.92 0.84 9.25
N TYR A 117 -17.67 0.62 8.82
CA TYR A 117 -16.75 1.68 8.39
C TYR A 117 -17.30 2.55 7.25
N VAL A 118 -18.16 2.00 6.37
CA VAL A 118 -18.80 2.76 5.29
C VAL A 118 -19.82 3.76 5.85
N GLY A 119 -20.58 3.32 6.86
CA GLY A 119 -21.48 4.19 7.58
C GLY A 119 -20.76 5.31 8.34
N GLU A 120 -19.64 4.99 8.98
CA GLU A 120 -18.79 5.98 9.62
C GLU A 120 -18.28 7.01 8.62
N LEU A 121 -17.81 6.57 7.45
CA LEU A 121 -17.37 7.47 6.38
C LEU A 121 -18.51 8.37 5.89
N ALA A 122 -19.71 7.84 5.74
CA ALA A 122 -20.88 8.61 5.29
C ALA A 122 -21.23 9.78 6.24
N VAL A 123 -20.99 9.61 7.55
CA VAL A 123 -21.26 10.64 8.57
C VAL A 123 -20.19 11.72 8.62
N ILE A 124 -18.93 11.38 8.32
CA ILE A 124 -17.78 12.28 8.51
C ILE A 124 -17.31 12.97 7.24
N ILE A 125 -18.06 12.93 6.14
CA ILE A 125 -17.68 13.62 4.89
C ILE A 125 -17.44 15.10 5.19
N PRO A 126 -16.21 15.63 4.94
CA PRO A 126 -15.91 17.05 5.17
C PRO A 126 -16.75 17.94 4.27
N SER A 127 -17.14 19.12 4.77
CA SER A 127 -17.96 20.07 4.03
C SER A 127 -17.36 20.51 2.70
N GLU A 128 -16.03 20.66 2.63
CA GLU A 128 -15.30 20.98 1.40
C GLU A 128 -15.36 19.84 0.37
N ILE A 129 -15.31 18.58 0.83
CA ILE A 129 -15.47 17.41 -0.06
C ILE A 129 -16.90 17.32 -0.55
N ALA A 130 -17.89 17.49 0.32
CA ALA A 130 -19.30 17.50 -0.04
C ALA A 130 -19.62 18.64 -1.06
N ALA A 131 -19.08 19.84 -0.85
CA ALA A 131 -19.25 20.96 -1.78
C ALA A 131 -18.60 20.67 -3.15
N ARG A 132 -17.40 20.11 -3.17
CA ARG A 132 -16.70 19.71 -4.41
C ARG A 132 -17.47 18.62 -5.15
N ALA A 133 -17.99 17.64 -4.43
CA ALA A 133 -18.81 16.57 -4.99
C ALA A 133 -20.10 17.09 -5.60
N ALA A 134 -20.79 18.00 -4.91
CA ALA A 134 -22.03 18.62 -5.41
C ALA A 134 -21.81 19.52 -6.64
N ALA A 135 -20.62 20.12 -6.76
CA ALA A 135 -20.24 20.96 -7.91
C ALA A 135 -19.70 20.14 -9.10
N ALA A 136 -19.43 18.85 -8.90
CA ALA A 136 -18.90 17.98 -9.94
C ALA A 136 -19.92 17.74 -11.05
N PRO A 137 -19.50 17.58 -12.31
CA PRO A 137 -20.40 17.32 -13.42
C PRO A 137 -21.16 16.00 -13.19
N LYS A 138 -22.48 16.01 -13.43
CA LYS A 138 -23.27 14.79 -13.47
C LYS A 138 -22.90 14.03 -14.72
N ARG A 139 -22.11 12.98 -14.60
CA ARG A 139 -21.70 12.18 -15.73
C ARG A 139 -22.81 11.19 -16.13
N SER A 140 -23.30 11.34 -17.36
CA SER A 140 -23.89 10.25 -18.12
C SER A 140 -22.82 9.71 -19.08
N VAL A 141 -22.08 8.70 -18.69
CA VAL A 141 -21.16 8.01 -19.59
C VAL A 141 -21.51 6.54 -19.59
N GLU A 142 -22.03 6.09 -20.72
CA GLU A 142 -21.94 4.71 -21.13
C GLU A 142 -20.45 4.41 -21.34
N ILE A 143 -19.90 3.54 -20.52
CA ILE A 143 -18.54 3.03 -20.71
C ILE A 143 -18.67 2.03 -21.86
N ASP A 144 -18.28 2.43 -23.06
CA ASP A 144 -18.08 1.47 -24.13
C ASP A 144 -16.84 0.62 -23.84
N ALA A 145 -16.88 -0.64 -24.30
CA ALA A 145 -15.85 -1.63 -24.00
C ALA A 145 -14.47 -1.32 -24.63
N GLU A 146 -14.31 -0.21 -25.35
CA GLU A 146 -13.14 0.10 -26.16
C GLU A 146 -12.37 1.36 -25.74
N GLY A 147 -12.86 2.17 -24.80
CA GLY A 147 -12.32 3.50 -24.61
C GLY A 147 -12.10 3.93 -23.17
N TYR A 148 -11.11 3.39 -22.47
CA TYR A 148 -10.51 4.10 -21.37
C TYR A 148 -9.57 5.19 -21.91
N ASP A 149 -10.06 6.43 -21.99
CA ASP A 149 -9.30 7.58 -22.51
C ASP A 149 -8.35 8.23 -21.47
N GLY A 150 -8.21 7.60 -20.29
CA GLY A 150 -7.39 8.14 -19.22
C GLY A 150 -7.98 9.36 -18.49
N THR A 151 -9.08 9.92 -18.97
CA THR A 151 -9.73 11.07 -18.35
C THR A 151 -10.85 10.64 -17.42
N VAL A 152 -10.58 10.55 -16.14
CA VAL A 152 -11.62 10.39 -15.13
C VAL A 152 -12.25 11.74 -14.88
N ALA A 153 -13.43 11.96 -15.42
CA ALA A 153 -14.23 13.11 -15.00
C ALA A 153 -14.54 12.96 -13.51
N ASP A 154 -14.29 14.01 -12.76
CA ASP A 154 -14.58 14.12 -11.34
C ASP A 154 -16.08 14.28 -11.13
N ASP A 155 -16.88 13.20 -11.30
CA ASP A 155 -18.26 13.19 -10.85
C ASP A 155 -18.36 13.04 -9.33
N GLU A 156 -19.55 13.21 -8.75
CA GLU A 156 -19.78 13.11 -7.31
C GLU A 156 -19.24 11.80 -6.75
N ILE A 157 -19.50 10.68 -7.44
CA ILE A 157 -19.09 9.33 -7.02
C ILE A 157 -17.57 9.23 -6.95
N ALA A 158 -16.87 9.73 -7.97
CA ALA A 158 -15.41 9.70 -8.02
C ALA A 158 -14.78 10.58 -6.93
N VAL A 159 -15.35 11.75 -6.67
CA VAL A 159 -14.86 12.66 -5.60
C VAL A 159 -15.01 11.99 -4.23
N ILE A 160 -16.18 11.46 -3.92
CA ILE A 160 -16.45 10.81 -2.63
C ILE A 160 -15.65 9.50 -2.52
N GLY A 161 -15.58 8.72 -3.59
CA GLY A 161 -14.84 7.46 -3.61
C GLY A 161 -13.33 7.64 -3.33
N ARG A 162 -12.68 8.59 -3.99
CA ARG A 162 -11.25 8.90 -3.74
C ARG A 162 -11.02 9.41 -2.32
N TRP A 163 -11.86 10.30 -1.81
CA TRP A 163 -11.77 10.75 -0.43
C TRP A 163 -11.92 9.58 0.55
N ALA A 164 -12.90 8.72 0.35
CA ALA A 164 -13.14 7.55 1.20
C ALA A 164 -11.96 6.57 1.15
N SER A 165 -11.46 6.30 -0.05
CA SER A 165 -10.30 5.43 -0.28
C SER A 165 -9.03 5.97 0.42
N GLU A 166 -8.74 7.27 0.31
CA GLU A 166 -7.62 7.89 0.99
C GLU A 166 -7.78 7.84 2.52
N ARG A 167 -9.00 8.01 3.04
CA ARG A 167 -9.27 7.88 4.47
C ARG A 167 -9.03 6.46 4.99
N ILE A 168 -9.43 5.45 4.21
CA ILE A 168 -9.17 4.04 4.51
C ILE A 168 -7.68 3.75 4.43
N ARG A 169 -6.97 4.24 3.39
CA ARG A 169 -5.52 4.09 3.24
C ARG A 169 -4.77 4.60 4.48
N ALA A 170 -5.12 5.79 4.95
CA ALA A 170 -4.53 6.35 6.17
C ALA A 170 -4.81 5.48 7.41
N GLY A 171 -5.99 4.87 7.50
CA GLY A 171 -6.33 3.91 8.54
C GLY A 171 -5.52 2.61 8.45
N ILE A 172 -5.27 2.13 7.24
CA ILE A 172 -4.39 0.97 6.97
C ILE A 172 -2.96 1.27 7.43
N GLU A 173 -2.40 2.40 7.02
CA GLU A 173 -1.06 2.85 7.42
C GLU A 173 -0.93 2.92 8.94
N SER A 174 -1.89 3.56 9.61
CA SER A 174 -1.93 3.64 11.07
C SER A 174 -2.00 2.25 11.73
N SER A 175 -2.79 1.33 11.19
CA SER A 175 -2.92 -0.04 11.71
C SER A 175 -1.61 -0.83 11.57
N LEU A 176 -0.92 -0.68 10.45
CA LEU A 176 0.38 -1.31 10.20
C LEU A 176 1.47 -0.74 11.11
N ALA A 177 1.47 0.57 11.32
CA ALA A 177 2.40 1.22 12.25
C ALA A 177 2.24 0.70 13.69
N VAL A 178 1.00 0.46 14.15
CA VAL A 178 0.75 -0.16 15.47
C VAL A 178 1.36 -1.57 15.57
N LEU A 179 1.41 -2.30 14.44
CA LEU A 179 2.04 -3.61 14.36
C LEU A 179 3.57 -3.54 14.20
N GLY A 180 4.15 -2.33 14.13
CA GLY A 180 5.57 -2.11 13.90
C GLY A 180 6.00 -2.40 12.46
N VAL A 181 5.06 -2.36 11.50
CA VAL A 181 5.31 -2.55 10.07
C VAL A 181 5.19 -1.21 9.38
N GLU A 182 6.28 -0.76 8.76
CA GLU A 182 6.38 0.51 8.07
C GLU A 182 6.82 0.30 6.62
N PHE A 183 6.43 1.23 5.74
CA PHE A 183 6.75 1.20 4.32
C PHE A 183 7.51 2.45 3.91
N ASP A 184 8.52 2.28 3.07
CA ASP A 184 9.31 3.37 2.51
C ASP A 184 8.56 4.06 1.36
N VAL A 185 7.76 3.29 0.63
CA VAL A 185 7.02 3.75 -0.56
C VAL A 185 5.56 3.29 -0.50
N TRP A 186 4.66 4.26 -0.66
CA TRP A 186 3.23 4.02 -0.92
C TRP A 186 2.95 4.36 -2.38
N ARG A 187 2.80 3.33 -3.21
CA ARG A 187 2.61 3.48 -4.66
C ARG A 187 1.14 3.45 -5.03
N SER A 188 0.62 4.59 -5.48
CA SER A 188 -0.72 4.72 -6.04
C SER A 188 -0.77 4.15 -7.46
N GLU A 189 -1.78 3.34 -7.78
CA GLU A 189 -2.05 2.92 -9.15
C GLU A 189 -2.39 4.12 -10.04
N GLY A 190 -3.17 5.07 -9.55
CA GLY A 190 -3.50 6.29 -10.28
C GLY A 190 -2.27 7.10 -10.69
N SER A 191 -1.18 7.05 -9.89
CA SER A 191 0.07 7.73 -10.23
C SER A 191 0.73 7.17 -11.49
N LEU A 192 0.55 5.89 -11.79
CA LEU A 192 1.13 5.26 -12.98
C LEU A 192 0.55 5.83 -14.27
N TYR A 193 -0.71 6.23 -14.24
CA TYR A 193 -1.37 6.90 -15.37
C TYR A 193 -0.93 8.36 -15.48
N THR A 194 -0.97 9.11 -14.40
CA THR A 194 -0.63 10.54 -14.41
C THR A 194 0.85 10.81 -14.70
N GLU A 195 1.74 9.89 -14.34
CA GLU A 195 3.17 9.93 -14.65
C GLU A 195 3.52 9.34 -16.02
N GLY A 196 2.51 8.86 -16.78
CA GLY A 196 2.65 8.33 -18.15
C GLY A 196 3.38 6.99 -18.23
N PHE A 197 3.47 6.22 -17.13
CA PHE A 197 4.08 4.90 -17.15
C PHE A 197 3.31 3.92 -18.03
N VAL A 198 1.98 3.97 -17.93
CA VAL A 198 1.09 3.10 -18.73
C VAL A 198 1.27 3.36 -20.21
N ASP A 199 1.25 4.62 -20.64
CA ASP A 199 1.42 4.99 -22.04
C ASP A 199 2.77 4.54 -22.60
N ARG A 200 3.84 4.72 -21.82
CA ARG A 200 5.18 4.25 -22.20
C ARG A 200 5.26 2.72 -22.33
N ALA A 201 4.58 2.00 -21.42
CA ALA A 201 4.53 0.54 -21.49
C ALA A 201 3.78 0.06 -22.73
N ILE A 202 2.61 0.66 -23.03
CA ILE A 202 1.82 0.35 -24.22
C ILE A 202 2.62 0.64 -25.50
N ALA A 203 3.29 1.78 -25.57
CA ALA A 203 4.12 2.13 -26.73
C ALA A 203 5.19 1.07 -26.99
N LYS A 204 5.91 0.62 -25.95
CA LYS A 204 6.93 -0.42 -26.03
C LYS A 204 6.40 -1.80 -26.48
N LEU A 205 5.14 -2.09 -26.21
CA LEU A 205 4.52 -3.37 -26.60
C LEU A 205 4.03 -3.36 -28.06
N ARG A 206 3.90 -2.16 -28.67
CA ARG A 206 3.48 -1.99 -30.06
C ARG A 206 4.64 -1.97 -31.07
N ASP A 207 5.86 -1.70 -30.57
CA ASP A 207 7.12 -1.74 -31.32
C ASP A 207 7.68 -3.20 -31.39
#